data_e9ded717894c1ee506ef190e07c1a58e
#
_entry.id   e9ded717894c1ee506ef190e07c1a58e
#
_cell.length_a   1.000
_cell.length_b   1.000
_cell.length_c   1.000
_cell.angle_alpha   90.00
_cell.angle_beta   90.00
_cell.angle_gamma   90.00
#
_symmetry.space_group_name_H-M   'P 1'
#
loop_
_entity.id
_entity.type
_entity.pdbx_description
1 polymer ?
#
loop_
_entity_poly.entity_id
_entity_poly.type
_entity_poly.pdbx_seq_one_letter_code
_entity_poly.pdbx_strand_id
1 'polypeptide(L)'
;VSRGGTFVLVIGESETRNHMQVYGYERETTPWMKDQRENKENIPFSNAYANYTHTVPALTYALSEKNQYNDMDLQEAYSIVEVANVAGYETYWISNQRKFGVYATPVSETASTAQHQEWMNGMFADSEEKENHDDILLPQIPQSCEKNALIIIHLMGCHADYRDRYPDPYFSGEDATVDAYDDAVRYNDYILSQIYERVHALPNFKGMIYFSDHGEDPDRRLYHEATKFTWPMARIPLAMWFSEDFQADRPETIARLKSHEQAYWTNDLIYDVMIDVLGIEGLPHMEPQHDLASTEYEITKENAMTLHGTVRLADEDSAAAK
;
A
#
# COMPACT_ATOMS: atom_id res chain seq x y z
N VAL A 1 17.64 -16.46 -4.71
CA VAL A 1 17.09 -16.99 -5.97
C VAL A 1 15.60 -16.68 -5.99
N SER A 2 15.12 -15.99 -7.00
CA SER A 2 13.69 -15.72 -7.16
C SER A 2 12.99 -16.91 -7.83
N ARG A 3 11.72 -17.16 -7.51
CA ARG A 3 10.90 -18.18 -8.20
C ARG A 3 10.30 -17.69 -9.52
N GLY A 4 10.48 -16.42 -9.82
CA GLY A 4 10.09 -15.81 -11.09
C GLY A 4 8.65 -15.34 -11.19
N GLY A 5 8.39 -14.56 -12.23
CA GLY A 5 7.09 -13.98 -12.56
C GLY A 5 7.02 -12.48 -12.33
N THR A 6 5.86 -11.91 -12.58
CA THR A 6 5.59 -10.47 -12.39
C THR A 6 4.71 -10.26 -11.17
N PHE A 7 5.21 -9.43 -10.27
CA PHE A 7 4.51 -9.00 -9.05
C PHE A 7 4.29 -7.49 -9.08
N VAL A 8 3.17 -7.06 -8.55
CA VAL A 8 2.78 -5.65 -8.53
C VAL A 8 2.50 -5.23 -7.10
N LEU A 9 3.16 -4.17 -6.64
CA LEU A 9 2.90 -3.53 -5.36
C LEU A 9 2.26 -2.16 -5.63
N VAL A 10 1.00 -1.99 -5.28
CA VAL A 10 0.29 -0.73 -5.42
C VAL A 10 0.27 -0.04 -4.06
N ILE A 11 0.84 1.16 -4.00
CA ILE A 11 0.89 2.00 -2.81
C ILE A 11 -0.17 3.07 -2.96
N GLY A 12 -1.21 3.00 -2.13
CA GLY A 12 -2.24 4.03 -2.00
C GLY A 12 -1.77 5.19 -1.13
N GLU A 13 -2.53 6.27 -1.15
CA GLU A 13 -2.27 7.51 -0.42
C GLU A 13 -3.51 7.94 0.35
N SER A 14 -3.36 8.19 1.65
CA SER A 14 -4.40 8.76 2.52
C SER A 14 -5.74 7.99 2.54
N GLU A 15 -5.75 6.69 2.28
CA GLU A 15 -7.00 5.92 2.27
C GLU A 15 -7.27 5.25 3.61
N THR A 16 -8.30 5.73 4.32
CA THR A 16 -8.80 5.07 5.54
C THR A 16 -9.82 3.99 5.22
N ARG A 17 -9.65 2.79 5.80
CA ARG A 17 -10.68 1.73 5.66
C ARG A 17 -12.02 2.08 6.30
N ASN A 18 -12.08 3.10 7.16
CA ASN A 18 -13.32 3.60 7.74
C ASN A 18 -14.32 4.12 6.69
N HIS A 19 -13.84 4.57 5.54
CA HIS A 19 -14.65 5.06 4.41
C HIS A 19 -14.71 4.08 3.23
N MET A 20 -14.31 2.82 3.44
CA MET A 20 -14.34 1.80 2.40
C MET A 20 -15.52 0.84 2.61
N GLN A 21 -16.40 0.72 1.61
CA GLN A 21 -17.55 -0.18 1.64
C GLN A 21 -17.14 -1.63 1.92
N VAL A 22 -16.04 -2.10 1.37
CA VAL A 22 -15.52 -3.46 1.57
C VAL A 22 -15.19 -3.75 3.04
N TYR A 23 -14.95 -2.74 3.85
CA TYR A 23 -14.75 -2.83 5.31
C TYR A 23 -15.99 -2.46 6.14
N GLY A 24 -17.15 -2.31 5.50
CA GLY A 24 -18.43 -2.09 6.18
C GLY A 24 -18.91 -0.64 6.22
N TYR A 25 -18.25 0.28 5.51
CA TYR A 25 -18.77 1.63 5.33
C TYR A 25 -20.08 1.62 4.56
N GLU A 26 -21.04 2.47 4.92
CA GLU A 26 -22.39 2.43 4.39
C GLU A 26 -22.54 2.89 2.94
N ARG A 27 -21.65 3.78 2.47
CA ARG A 27 -21.66 4.27 1.08
C ARG A 27 -20.92 3.31 0.14
N GLU A 28 -21.34 3.31 -1.12
CA GLU A 28 -20.74 2.49 -2.19
C GLU A 28 -19.42 3.07 -2.70
N THR A 29 -18.43 3.16 -1.82
CA THR A 29 -17.12 3.73 -2.12
C THR A 29 -16.15 2.75 -2.76
N THR A 30 -16.31 1.44 -2.52
CA THR A 30 -15.40 0.41 -3.05
C THR A 30 -16.16 -0.77 -3.66
N PRO A 31 -16.99 -0.54 -4.70
CA PRO A 31 -17.80 -1.60 -5.29
C PRO A 31 -16.98 -2.72 -5.93
N TRP A 32 -15.84 -2.41 -6.58
CA TRP A 32 -14.97 -3.41 -7.16
C TRP A 32 -14.27 -4.27 -6.09
N MET A 33 -13.66 -3.68 -5.08
CA MET A 33 -13.03 -4.45 -4.00
C MET A 33 -14.04 -5.32 -3.25
N LYS A 34 -15.26 -4.81 -3.07
CA LYS A 34 -16.35 -5.59 -2.46
C LYS A 34 -16.69 -6.82 -3.31
N ASP A 35 -16.85 -6.66 -4.63
CA ASP A 35 -17.09 -7.77 -5.56
C ASP A 35 -15.95 -8.80 -5.51
N GLN A 36 -14.69 -8.34 -5.53
CA GLN A 36 -13.52 -9.22 -5.42
C GLN A 36 -13.53 -10.04 -4.12
N ARG A 37 -13.89 -9.42 -3.00
CA ARG A 37 -14.00 -10.10 -1.71
C ARG A 37 -15.15 -11.11 -1.69
N GLU A 38 -16.32 -10.75 -2.17
CA GLU A 38 -17.51 -11.61 -2.19
C GLU A 38 -17.31 -12.83 -3.09
N ASN A 39 -16.61 -12.67 -4.21
CA ASN A 39 -16.26 -13.74 -5.15
C ASN A 39 -14.98 -14.51 -4.76
N LYS A 40 -14.34 -14.14 -3.64
CA LYS A 40 -13.09 -14.76 -3.14
C LYS A 40 -11.92 -14.69 -4.13
N GLU A 41 -11.89 -13.63 -4.93
CA GLU A 41 -10.81 -13.37 -5.90
C GLU A 41 -9.56 -12.80 -5.24
N ASN A 42 -9.67 -12.30 -4.00
CA ASN A 42 -8.55 -11.76 -3.24
C ASN A 42 -8.48 -12.33 -1.82
N ILE A 43 -7.37 -12.04 -1.15
CA ILE A 43 -7.20 -12.26 0.30
C ILE A 43 -7.31 -10.88 0.96
N PRO A 44 -8.44 -10.58 1.64
CA PRO A 44 -8.61 -9.33 2.37
C PRO A 44 -8.04 -9.42 3.78
N PHE A 45 -7.47 -8.33 4.28
CA PHE A 45 -6.97 -8.25 5.65
C PHE A 45 -7.74 -7.17 6.40
N SER A 46 -8.25 -7.50 7.58
CA SER A 46 -9.20 -6.65 8.30
C SER A 46 -8.54 -5.68 9.29
N ASN A 47 -7.32 -5.97 9.75
CA ASN A 47 -6.66 -5.26 10.83
C ASN A 47 -5.27 -4.74 10.42
N ALA A 48 -5.21 -4.07 9.26
CA ALA A 48 -4.01 -3.39 8.80
C ALA A 48 -3.96 -1.95 9.31
N TYR A 49 -2.79 -1.53 9.76
CA TYR A 49 -2.53 -0.19 10.29
C TYR A 49 -1.26 0.41 9.69
N ALA A 50 -1.24 1.74 9.54
CA ALA A 50 -0.04 2.46 9.15
C ALA A 50 0.92 2.61 10.33
N ASN A 51 2.21 2.57 10.04
CA ASN A 51 3.26 2.82 11.05
C ASN A 51 3.42 4.31 11.38
N TYR A 52 2.93 5.19 10.53
CA TYR A 52 2.90 6.65 10.71
C TYR A 52 1.76 7.27 9.91
N THR A 53 1.47 8.56 10.12
CA THR A 53 0.34 9.26 9.48
C THR A 53 0.74 10.18 8.32
N HIS A 54 2.01 10.18 7.92
CA HIS A 54 2.54 10.94 6.78
C HIS A 54 3.27 10.01 5.82
N THR A 55 3.21 10.31 4.54
CA THR A 55 3.76 9.49 3.45
C THR A 55 5.24 9.19 3.63
N VAL A 56 6.08 10.22 3.79
CA VAL A 56 7.54 10.01 3.85
C VAL A 56 7.96 9.14 5.03
N PRO A 57 7.62 9.45 6.29
CA PRO A 57 8.02 8.58 7.40
C PRO A 57 7.38 7.18 7.33
N ALA A 58 6.13 7.06 6.87
CA ALA A 58 5.48 5.76 6.74
C ALA A 58 6.17 4.86 5.70
N LEU A 59 6.41 5.38 4.49
CA LEU A 59 7.04 4.62 3.40
C LEU A 59 8.54 4.43 3.59
N THR A 60 9.22 5.30 4.31
CA THR A 60 10.63 5.10 4.69
C THR A 60 10.83 3.79 5.42
N TYR A 61 9.94 3.45 6.35
CA TYR A 61 9.95 2.16 7.02
C TYR A 61 9.38 1.04 6.12
N ALA A 62 8.22 1.28 5.51
CA ALA A 62 7.53 0.26 4.73
C ALA A 62 8.38 -0.35 3.60
N LEU A 63 9.18 0.47 2.92
CA LEU A 63 9.96 0.05 1.75
C LEU A 63 11.36 -0.47 2.09
N SER A 64 11.67 -0.68 3.36
CA SER A 64 12.98 -1.14 3.83
C SER A 64 12.87 -2.22 4.92
N GLU A 65 14.01 -2.81 5.27
CA GLU A 65 14.13 -3.75 6.39
C GLU A 65 13.83 -3.09 7.75
N LYS A 66 13.91 -1.75 7.84
CA LYS A 66 13.61 -1.01 9.07
C LYS A 66 12.11 -1.07 9.38
N ASN A 67 11.78 -1.52 10.58
CA ASN A 67 10.41 -1.51 11.09
C ASN A 67 10.34 -1.05 12.54
N GLN A 68 9.15 -0.94 13.10
CA GLN A 68 8.91 -0.50 14.47
C GLN A 68 9.36 -1.52 15.54
N TYR A 69 9.67 -2.74 15.13
CA TYR A 69 9.91 -3.89 16.01
C TYR A 69 11.38 -4.33 16.03
N ASN A 70 12.25 -3.71 15.20
CA ASN A 70 13.68 -3.97 15.18
C ASN A 70 14.50 -2.70 15.50
N ASP A 71 15.74 -2.91 15.92
CA ASP A 71 16.68 -1.84 16.24
C ASP A 71 17.62 -1.50 15.05
N MET A 72 17.26 -1.93 13.84
CA MET A 72 18.09 -1.72 12.66
C MET A 72 18.30 -0.23 12.39
N ASP A 73 19.52 0.18 12.05
CA ASP A 73 19.78 1.52 11.56
C ASP A 73 19.23 1.66 10.13
N LEU A 74 18.48 2.72 9.89
CA LEU A 74 17.90 2.97 8.55
C LEU A 74 18.99 3.09 7.47
N GLN A 75 20.18 3.59 7.80
CA GLN A 75 21.29 3.72 6.85
C GLN A 75 21.91 2.37 6.46
N GLU A 76 21.67 1.32 7.24
CA GLU A 76 22.13 -0.04 6.98
C GLU A 76 21.03 -0.93 6.37
N ALA A 77 19.77 -0.46 6.40
CA ALA A 77 18.62 -1.20 5.93
C ALA A 77 18.55 -1.22 4.39
N TYR A 78 18.43 -2.39 3.82
CA TYR A 78 18.16 -2.54 2.38
C TYR A 78 16.71 -2.18 2.05
N SER A 79 16.49 -1.55 0.90
CA SER A 79 15.16 -1.33 0.38
C SER A 79 14.66 -2.54 -0.41
N ILE A 80 13.33 -2.66 -0.53
CA ILE A 80 12.70 -3.72 -1.34
C ILE A 80 13.15 -3.67 -2.81
N VAL A 81 13.40 -2.47 -3.35
CA VAL A 81 13.84 -2.28 -4.73
C VAL A 81 15.27 -2.80 -4.94
N GLU A 82 16.19 -2.45 -4.01
CA GLU A 82 17.57 -2.94 -4.05
C GLU A 82 17.64 -4.46 -3.96
N VAL A 83 16.88 -5.04 -3.02
CA VAL A 83 16.83 -6.49 -2.83
C VAL A 83 16.25 -7.19 -4.06
N ALA A 84 15.18 -6.65 -4.64
CA ALA A 84 14.59 -7.19 -5.87
C ALA A 84 15.58 -7.12 -7.06
N ASN A 85 16.31 -6.01 -7.21
CA ASN A 85 17.36 -5.87 -8.22
C ASN A 85 18.43 -6.96 -8.09
N VAL A 86 18.95 -7.16 -6.88
CA VAL A 86 19.98 -8.18 -6.60
C VAL A 86 19.45 -9.59 -6.84
N ALA A 87 18.17 -9.83 -6.54
CA ALA A 87 17.51 -11.11 -6.77
C ALA A 87 17.19 -11.38 -8.25
N GLY A 88 17.45 -10.42 -9.14
CA GLY A 88 17.29 -10.57 -10.59
C GLY A 88 15.92 -10.18 -11.13
N TYR A 89 15.13 -9.45 -10.34
CA TYR A 89 13.90 -8.81 -10.83
C TYR A 89 14.22 -7.56 -11.64
N GLU A 90 13.49 -7.37 -12.72
CA GLU A 90 13.41 -6.08 -13.39
C GLU A 90 12.47 -5.18 -12.60
N THR A 91 12.94 -4.02 -12.15
CA THR A 91 12.19 -3.17 -11.22
C THR A 91 11.66 -1.91 -11.89
N TYR A 92 10.39 -1.63 -11.64
CA TYR A 92 9.66 -0.47 -12.14
C TYR A 92 9.12 0.35 -10.99
N TRP A 93 9.27 1.67 -11.08
CA TRP A 93 8.62 2.63 -10.19
C TRP A 93 7.80 3.60 -11.02
N ILE A 94 6.47 3.50 -10.91
CA ILE A 94 5.51 4.28 -11.69
C ILE A 94 4.71 5.12 -10.69
N SER A 95 4.86 6.44 -10.72
CA SER A 95 4.34 7.31 -9.65
C SER A 95 3.62 8.54 -10.19
N ASN A 96 2.46 8.84 -9.59
CA ASN A 96 1.76 10.11 -9.74
C ASN A 96 2.10 11.08 -8.59
N GLN A 97 3.01 10.71 -7.70
CA GLN A 97 3.58 11.59 -6.69
C GLN A 97 4.64 12.51 -7.30
N ARG A 98 4.99 13.58 -6.60
CA ARG A 98 6.10 14.45 -7.01
C ARG A 98 7.43 13.78 -6.70
N LYS A 99 8.32 13.72 -7.69
CA LYS A 99 9.65 13.13 -7.52
C LYS A 99 10.51 13.92 -6.54
N PHE A 100 10.43 15.25 -6.63
CA PHE A 100 11.20 16.17 -5.82
C PHE A 100 10.28 17.16 -5.13
N GLY A 101 10.38 17.20 -3.79
CA GLY A 101 10.01 18.37 -3.01
C GLY A 101 11.21 19.31 -2.93
N VAL A 102 11.22 20.19 -1.94
CA VAL A 102 12.37 21.07 -1.66
C VAL A 102 13.64 20.26 -1.32
N TYR A 103 13.47 18.98 -0.95
CA TYR A 103 14.56 18.05 -0.59
C TYR A 103 14.27 16.64 -1.13
N ALA A 104 15.35 15.90 -1.49
CA ALA A 104 15.26 14.47 -1.71
C ALA A 104 14.78 13.77 -0.43
N THR A 105 13.87 12.79 -0.59
CA THR A 105 13.32 12.02 0.51
C THR A 105 13.84 10.57 0.45
N PRO A 106 13.87 9.82 1.57
CA PRO A 106 14.21 8.40 1.53
C PRO A 106 13.34 7.59 0.54
N VAL A 107 12.08 8.00 0.34
CA VAL A 107 11.17 7.37 -0.63
C VAL A 107 11.65 7.63 -2.07
N SER A 108 12.03 8.87 -2.40
CA SER A 108 12.55 9.19 -3.73
C SER A 108 13.93 8.57 -3.97
N GLU A 109 14.74 8.40 -2.94
CA GLU A 109 16.01 7.66 -3.02
C GLU A 109 15.76 6.19 -3.32
N THR A 110 14.85 5.52 -2.61
CA THR A 110 14.43 4.15 -2.89
C THR A 110 13.92 4.01 -4.32
N ALA A 111 13.02 4.90 -4.74
CA ALA A 111 12.48 4.91 -6.10
C ALA A 111 13.58 5.07 -7.17
N SER A 112 14.63 5.84 -6.88
CA SER A 112 15.76 6.06 -7.79
C SER A 112 16.59 4.82 -8.07
N THR A 113 16.50 3.79 -7.22
CA THR A 113 17.20 2.52 -7.41
C THR A 113 16.46 1.58 -8.36
N ALA A 114 15.21 1.88 -8.73
CA ALA A 114 14.48 1.13 -9.74
C ALA A 114 15.10 1.31 -11.13
N GLN A 115 15.12 0.22 -11.90
CA GLN A 115 15.71 0.22 -13.26
C GLN A 115 14.89 1.04 -14.25
N HIS A 116 13.56 1.09 -14.05
CA HIS A 116 12.64 1.89 -14.84
C HIS A 116 11.83 2.81 -13.92
N GLN A 117 11.76 4.08 -14.28
CA GLN A 117 11.05 5.09 -13.48
C GLN A 117 10.19 5.95 -14.40
N GLU A 118 8.91 6.13 -14.01
CA GLU A 118 7.98 7.05 -14.65
C GLU A 118 7.34 7.93 -13.59
N TRP A 119 7.51 9.24 -13.75
CA TRP A 119 6.99 10.25 -12.83
C TRP A 119 6.04 11.18 -13.56
N MET A 120 4.76 11.15 -13.18
CA MET A 120 3.70 11.86 -13.89
C MET A 120 3.58 13.32 -13.47
N ASN A 121 4.17 13.72 -12.33
CA ASN A 121 4.25 15.10 -11.89
C ASN A 121 5.68 15.62 -12.03
N GLY A 122 5.84 16.79 -12.67
CA GLY A 122 7.13 17.36 -13.02
C GLY A 122 7.99 17.79 -11.83
N MET A 123 9.30 17.98 -12.11
CA MET A 123 10.29 18.40 -11.11
C MET A 123 10.05 19.80 -10.54
N PHE A 124 9.42 20.66 -11.31
CA PHE A 124 9.12 22.05 -10.98
C PHE A 124 7.61 22.24 -11.10
N ALA A 125 6.89 21.88 -10.04
CA ALA A 125 5.51 22.31 -9.97
C ALA A 125 5.50 23.82 -9.69
N ASP A 126 5.35 24.60 -10.73
CA ASP A 126 4.69 25.88 -10.54
C ASP A 126 3.35 25.58 -9.90
N SER A 127 3.02 26.30 -8.84
CA SER A 127 1.86 26.09 -7.99
C SER A 127 0.50 26.23 -8.72
N GLU A 128 0.49 26.38 -10.01
CA GLU A 128 -0.67 26.58 -10.88
C GLU A 128 -0.96 25.38 -11.81
N GLU A 129 -0.05 24.39 -11.92
CA GLU A 129 -0.35 23.19 -12.70
C GLU A 129 -1.24 22.24 -11.88
N LYS A 130 -2.43 21.97 -12.44
CA LYS A 130 -3.36 21.02 -11.87
C LYS A 130 -2.72 19.61 -11.87
N GLU A 131 -2.70 18.97 -10.71
CA GLU A 131 -2.22 17.60 -10.57
C GLU A 131 -3.07 16.65 -11.42
N ASN A 132 -2.42 15.64 -12.01
CA ASN A 132 -3.09 14.62 -12.81
C ASN A 132 -3.91 13.68 -11.91
N HIS A 133 -5.02 13.17 -12.44
CA HIS A 133 -5.69 12.01 -11.83
C HIS A 133 -4.86 10.74 -12.04
N ASP A 134 -5.08 9.72 -11.23
CA ASP A 134 -4.28 8.48 -11.25
C ASP A 134 -4.46 7.62 -12.52
N ASP A 135 -5.47 7.89 -13.36
CA ASP A 135 -5.62 7.23 -14.65
C ASP A 135 -4.43 7.48 -15.61
N ILE A 136 -3.67 8.56 -15.38
CA ILE A 136 -2.44 8.85 -16.13
C ILE A 136 -1.38 7.75 -15.96
N LEU A 137 -1.41 6.99 -14.86
CA LEU A 137 -0.49 5.89 -14.61
C LEU A 137 -0.77 4.66 -15.47
N LEU A 138 -2.01 4.47 -15.90
CA LEU A 138 -2.44 3.25 -16.58
C LEU A 138 -1.67 2.97 -17.88
N PRO A 139 -1.42 3.95 -18.77
CA PRO A 139 -0.60 3.72 -19.98
C PRO A 139 0.87 3.43 -19.69
N GLN A 140 1.36 3.73 -18.49
CA GLN A 140 2.75 3.52 -18.10
C GLN A 140 3.02 2.07 -17.65
N ILE A 141 1.98 1.31 -17.34
CA ILE A 141 2.11 -0.10 -16.97
C ILE A 141 2.64 -0.88 -18.17
N PRO A 142 3.74 -1.65 -18.02
CA PRO A 142 4.28 -2.46 -19.11
C PRO A 142 3.23 -3.39 -19.71
N GLN A 143 3.16 -3.47 -21.03
CA GLN A 143 2.25 -4.40 -21.74
C GLN A 143 2.78 -5.84 -21.79
N SER A 144 4.08 -6.01 -21.55
CA SER A 144 4.74 -7.29 -21.44
C SER A 144 5.95 -7.18 -20.52
N CYS A 145 6.22 -8.24 -19.77
CA CYS A 145 7.44 -8.41 -19.00
C CYS A 145 8.04 -9.75 -19.40
N GLU A 146 9.15 -9.73 -20.13
CA GLU A 146 9.86 -10.95 -20.58
C GLU A 146 10.67 -11.59 -19.44
N LYS A 147 11.04 -10.77 -18.45
CA LYS A 147 11.77 -11.17 -17.26
C LYS A 147 10.88 -11.18 -16.03
N ASN A 148 11.41 -11.73 -14.95
CA ASN A 148 10.80 -11.53 -13.64
C ASN A 148 10.77 -10.05 -13.30
N ALA A 149 9.64 -9.53 -12.86
CA ALA A 149 9.48 -8.11 -12.62
C ALA A 149 8.80 -7.81 -11.28
N LEU A 150 9.24 -6.73 -10.64
CA LEU A 150 8.54 -6.06 -9.56
C LEU A 150 8.11 -4.67 -10.06
N ILE A 151 6.82 -4.46 -10.17
CA ILE A 151 6.22 -3.20 -10.59
C ILE A 151 5.64 -2.52 -9.36
N ILE A 152 6.19 -1.39 -8.95
CA ILE A 152 5.66 -0.56 -7.87
C ILE A 152 4.92 0.61 -8.50
N ILE A 153 3.64 0.77 -8.11
CA ILE A 153 2.77 1.84 -8.59
C ILE A 153 2.37 2.68 -7.37
N HIS A 154 2.77 3.95 -7.36
CA HIS A 154 2.49 4.88 -6.26
C HIS A 154 1.43 5.91 -6.69
N LEU A 155 0.24 5.77 -6.13
CA LEU A 155 -0.92 6.59 -6.45
C LEU A 155 -0.85 7.97 -5.76
N MET A 156 -1.56 8.96 -6.30
CA MET A 156 -1.95 10.15 -5.57
C MET A 156 -3.15 9.86 -4.65
N GLY A 157 -3.95 8.87 -5.00
CA GLY A 157 -4.98 8.27 -4.16
C GLY A 157 -6.01 9.24 -3.63
N CYS A 158 -6.14 9.27 -2.30
CA CYS A 158 -7.09 10.11 -1.58
C CYS A 158 -6.43 11.31 -0.89
N HIS A 159 -5.26 11.77 -1.40
CA HIS A 159 -4.53 12.91 -0.83
C HIS A 159 -5.42 14.16 -0.74
N ALA A 160 -5.21 14.98 0.28
CA ALA A 160 -5.86 16.30 0.42
C ALA A 160 -5.63 17.17 -0.86
N ASP A 161 -6.34 18.06 -1.00
CA ASP A 161 -7.56 18.54 -1.65
C ASP A 161 -8.33 17.44 -2.42
N TYR A 162 -9.18 16.75 -1.76
CA TYR A 162 -9.87 15.53 -2.25
C TYR A 162 -10.58 15.74 -3.59
N ARG A 163 -11.15 16.95 -3.83
CA ARG A 163 -11.85 17.27 -5.09
C ARG A 163 -10.95 17.17 -6.32
N ASP A 164 -9.65 17.28 -6.15
CA ASP A 164 -8.68 17.19 -7.24
C ASP A 164 -8.28 15.75 -7.57
N ARG A 165 -8.79 14.77 -6.83
CA ARG A 165 -8.44 13.34 -6.99
C ARG A 165 -9.28 12.60 -8.01
N TYR A 166 -10.43 13.13 -8.45
CA TYR A 166 -11.38 12.48 -9.34
C TYR A 166 -11.97 13.45 -10.38
N PRO A 167 -12.38 12.95 -11.56
CA PRO A 167 -12.93 13.82 -12.61
C PRO A 167 -14.33 14.34 -12.26
N ASP A 168 -15.25 13.44 -11.92
CA ASP A 168 -16.66 13.74 -11.69
C ASP A 168 -17.14 13.27 -10.33
N PRO A 169 -17.89 14.11 -9.57
CA PRO A 169 -18.46 13.71 -8.29
C PRO A 169 -19.59 12.70 -8.47
N TYR A 170 -19.70 11.75 -7.53
CA TYR A 170 -20.77 10.76 -7.45
C TYR A 170 -21.66 11.01 -6.22
N PHE A 171 -21.05 11.35 -5.09
CA PHE A 171 -21.77 11.58 -3.84
C PHE A 171 -22.19 13.04 -3.68
N SER A 172 -23.39 13.23 -3.10
CA SER A 172 -23.87 14.53 -2.64
C SER A 172 -24.67 14.33 -1.35
N GLY A 173 -24.14 14.83 -0.25
CA GLY A 173 -24.73 14.72 1.08
C GLY A 173 -24.71 16.06 1.81
N GLU A 174 -24.76 16.00 3.13
CA GLU A 174 -24.77 17.19 4.00
C GLU A 174 -23.36 17.74 4.27
N ASP A 175 -22.33 16.88 4.15
CA ASP A 175 -20.92 17.26 4.39
C ASP A 175 -20.09 17.16 3.09
N ALA A 176 -19.85 18.31 2.49
CA ALA A 176 -19.09 18.39 1.23
C ALA A 176 -17.63 17.89 1.34
N THR A 177 -17.03 17.93 2.53
CA THR A 177 -15.68 17.39 2.75
C THR A 177 -15.70 15.87 2.73
N VAL A 178 -16.66 15.27 3.41
CA VAL A 178 -16.86 13.81 3.43
C VAL A 178 -17.26 13.32 2.03
N ASP A 179 -18.16 14.03 1.35
CA ASP A 179 -18.56 13.69 -0.02
C ASP A 179 -17.35 13.67 -0.97
N ALA A 180 -16.52 14.70 -0.92
CA ALA A 180 -15.32 14.78 -1.75
C ALA A 180 -14.29 13.67 -1.41
N TYR A 181 -14.14 13.32 -0.14
CA TYR A 181 -13.28 12.21 0.26
C TYR A 181 -13.82 10.87 -0.22
N ASP A 182 -15.10 10.62 -0.05
CA ASP A 182 -15.77 9.39 -0.50
C ASP A 182 -15.71 9.23 -2.03
N ASP A 183 -15.80 10.32 -2.78
CA ASP A 183 -15.58 10.33 -4.23
C ASP A 183 -14.13 9.98 -4.59
N ALA A 184 -13.16 10.47 -3.84
CA ALA A 184 -11.77 10.11 -4.02
C ALA A 184 -11.53 8.61 -3.76
N VAL A 185 -12.12 8.04 -2.70
CA VAL A 185 -12.07 6.61 -2.40
C VAL A 185 -12.71 5.79 -3.52
N ARG A 186 -13.87 6.24 -4.03
CA ARG A 186 -14.55 5.55 -5.14
C ARG A 186 -13.73 5.56 -6.43
N TYR A 187 -13.12 6.68 -6.76
CA TYR A 187 -12.25 6.76 -7.92
C TYR A 187 -10.98 5.92 -7.76
N ASN A 188 -10.42 5.86 -6.55
CA ASN A 188 -9.30 4.98 -6.22
C ASN A 188 -9.65 3.50 -6.43
N ASP A 189 -10.84 3.07 -6.04
CA ASP A 189 -11.34 1.72 -6.30
C ASP A 189 -11.43 1.40 -7.81
N TYR A 190 -11.92 2.35 -8.60
CA TYR A 190 -11.94 2.25 -10.06
C TYR A 190 -10.51 2.13 -10.63
N ILE A 191 -9.58 2.95 -10.18
CA ILE A 191 -8.18 2.90 -10.64
C ILE A 191 -7.55 1.55 -10.29
N LEU A 192 -7.77 1.02 -9.10
CA LEU A 192 -7.31 -0.33 -8.71
C LEU A 192 -7.86 -1.41 -9.65
N SER A 193 -9.14 -1.32 -10.01
CA SER A 193 -9.74 -2.26 -10.97
C SER A 193 -9.05 -2.21 -12.34
N GLN A 194 -8.71 -1.01 -12.80
CA GLN A 194 -8.04 -0.80 -14.09
C GLN A 194 -6.56 -1.24 -14.06
N ILE A 195 -5.87 -1.03 -12.94
CA ILE A 195 -4.53 -1.59 -12.75
C ILE A 195 -4.58 -3.11 -12.78
N TYR A 196 -5.48 -3.72 -12.01
CA TYR A 196 -5.63 -5.17 -11.93
C TYR A 196 -5.93 -5.79 -13.30
N GLU A 197 -6.86 -5.23 -14.06
CA GLU A 197 -7.19 -5.69 -15.41
C GLU A 197 -5.95 -5.76 -16.32
N ARG A 198 -5.11 -4.71 -16.27
CA ARG A 198 -3.89 -4.64 -17.07
C ARG A 198 -2.82 -5.63 -16.63
N VAL A 199 -2.52 -5.70 -15.33
CA VAL A 199 -1.43 -6.54 -14.82
C VAL A 199 -1.81 -8.02 -14.81
N HIS A 200 -3.07 -8.35 -14.55
CA HIS A 200 -3.59 -9.71 -14.61
C HIS A 200 -3.53 -10.30 -16.03
N ALA A 201 -3.59 -9.45 -17.06
CA ALA A 201 -3.45 -9.86 -18.46
C ALA A 201 -2.00 -10.18 -18.87
N LEU A 202 -1.00 -9.84 -18.05
CA LEU A 202 0.39 -10.18 -18.33
C LEU A 202 0.60 -11.70 -18.27
N PRO A 203 1.28 -12.31 -19.26
CA PRO A 203 1.43 -13.78 -19.33
C PRO A 203 2.12 -14.42 -18.12
N ASN A 204 2.95 -13.67 -17.43
CA ASN A 204 3.71 -14.12 -16.26
C ASN A 204 3.26 -13.44 -14.96
N PHE A 205 2.04 -12.87 -14.91
CA PHE A 205 1.48 -12.29 -13.69
C PHE A 205 1.38 -13.34 -12.58
N LYS A 206 1.85 -13.00 -11.40
CA LYS A 206 1.82 -13.87 -10.21
C LYS A 206 1.00 -13.28 -9.07
N GLY A 207 1.07 -11.97 -8.84
CA GLY A 207 0.32 -11.36 -7.77
C GLY A 207 0.33 -9.84 -7.78
N MET A 208 -0.70 -9.26 -7.17
CA MET A 208 -0.81 -7.83 -6.87
C MET A 208 -1.13 -7.65 -5.39
N ILE A 209 -0.43 -6.73 -4.74
CA ILE A 209 -0.66 -6.35 -3.35
C ILE A 209 -1.00 -4.87 -3.33
N TYR A 210 -2.05 -4.51 -2.60
CA TYR A 210 -2.47 -3.13 -2.38
C TYR A 210 -2.51 -2.80 -0.89
N PHE A 211 -1.89 -1.69 -0.50
CA PHE A 211 -2.01 -1.08 0.82
C PHE A 211 -1.94 0.45 0.69
N SER A 212 -2.48 1.18 1.67
CA SER A 212 -2.28 2.63 1.77
C SER A 212 -1.11 2.96 2.69
N ASP A 213 -0.41 4.05 2.41
CA ASP A 213 0.71 4.54 3.22
C ASP A 213 0.24 4.99 4.62
N HIS A 214 -0.87 5.68 4.71
CA HIS A 214 -1.59 6.04 5.93
C HIS A 214 -3.09 6.21 5.65
N GLY A 215 -3.86 6.42 6.70
CA GLY A 215 -5.27 6.77 6.60
C GLY A 215 -5.51 8.28 6.62
N GLU A 216 -6.75 8.66 6.89
CA GLU A 216 -7.23 10.04 6.88
C GLU A 216 -8.41 10.19 7.84
N ASP A 217 -8.63 11.38 8.41
CA ASP A 217 -9.82 11.68 9.23
C ASP A 217 -10.62 12.85 8.63
N PRO A 218 -11.39 12.61 7.56
CA PRO A 218 -12.20 13.64 6.92
C PRO A 218 -13.39 14.06 7.79
N ASP A 219 -13.93 13.17 8.61
CA ASP A 219 -15.11 13.42 9.46
C ASP A 219 -14.84 14.54 10.49
N ARG A 220 -13.63 14.58 11.04
CA ARG A 220 -13.20 15.61 11.98
C ARG A 220 -12.42 16.74 11.31
N ARG A 221 -12.18 16.65 10.01
CA ARG A 221 -11.34 17.58 9.24
C ARG A 221 -9.93 17.75 9.81
N LEU A 222 -9.40 16.66 10.36
CA LEU A 222 -8.05 16.59 10.90
C LEU A 222 -7.03 16.10 9.87
N TYR A 223 -7.52 15.64 8.74
CA TYR A 223 -6.69 15.09 7.67
C TYR A 223 -5.80 13.94 8.21
N HIS A 224 -4.48 14.11 8.17
CA HIS A 224 -3.49 13.16 8.71
C HIS A 224 -2.49 13.86 9.65
N GLU A 225 -2.94 14.87 10.39
CA GLU A 225 -2.12 15.66 11.32
C GLU A 225 -1.65 14.81 12.51
N ALA A 226 -0.38 14.38 12.51
CA ALA A 226 0.18 13.48 13.53
C ALA A 226 0.11 14.04 14.95
N THR A 227 0.16 15.38 15.11
CA THR A 227 0.04 16.04 16.43
C THR A 227 -1.37 15.98 16.99
N LYS A 228 -2.36 15.64 16.16
CA LYS A 228 -3.77 15.48 16.50
C LYS A 228 -4.24 14.07 16.15
N PHE A 229 -3.39 13.08 16.35
CA PHE A 229 -3.63 11.70 15.96
C PHE A 229 -5.02 11.19 16.34
N THR A 230 -5.69 10.58 15.37
CA THR A 230 -6.91 9.81 15.53
C THR A 230 -6.79 8.48 14.80
N TRP A 231 -7.52 7.47 15.24
CA TRP A 231 -7.38 6.11 14.69
C TRP A 231 -7.67 5.97 13.19
N PRO A 232 -8.63 6.71 12.60
CA PRO A 232 -8.81 6.68 11.14
C PRO A 232 -7.54 7.02 10.34
N MET A 233 -6.64 7.83 10.91
CA MET A 233 -5.35 8.16 10.27
C MET A 233 -4.40 6.96 10.17
N ALA A 234 -4.59 5.94 11.01
CA ALA A 234 -3.76 4.72 11.01
C ALA A 234 -4.47 3.51 10.43
N ARG A 235 -5.80 3.49 10.35
CA ARG A 235 -6.57 2.36 9.80
C ARG A 235 -6.51 2.36 8.30
N ILE A 236 -5.80 1.40 7.71
CA ILE A 236 -5.55 1.31 6.27
C ILE A 236 -6.10 0.01 5.66
N PRO A 237 -6.35 -0.03 4.34
CA PRO A 237 -6.60 -1.28 3.64
C PRO A 237 -5.32 -2.08 3.41
N LEU A 238 -5.48 -3.40 3.34
CA LEU A 238 -4.52 -4.34 2.80
C LEU A 238 -5.29 -5.46 2.09
N ALA A 239 -4.97 -5.71 0.83
CA ALA A 239 -5.55 -6.83 0.07
C ALA A 239 -4.53 -7.38 -0.93
N MET A 240 -4.63 -8.69 -1.21
CA MET A 240 -3.70 -9.39 -2.08
C MET A 240 -4.46 -10.24 -3.09
N TRP A 241 -4.02 -10.20 -4.35
CA TRP A 241 -4.51 -11.02 -5.46
C TRP A 241 -3.38 -11.88 -5.98
N PHE A 242 -3.63 -13.17 -6.20
CA PHE A 242 -2.65 -14.10 -6.73
C PHE A 242 -3.22 -14.89 -7.91
N SER A 243 -2.40 -15.12 -8.93
CA SER A 243 -2.76 -15.96 -10.06
C SER A 243 -3.00 -17.42 -9.63
N GLU A 244 -3.77 -18.15 -10.44
CA GLU A 244 -3.96 -19.59 -10.22
C GLU A 244 -2.62 -20.35 -10.19
N ASP A 245 -1.68 -19.98 -11.08
CA ASP A 245 -0.34 -20.57 -11.12
C ASP A 245 0.41 -20.33 -9.81
N PHE A 246 0.39 -19.11 -9.27
CA PHE A 246 1.05 -18.83 -7.99
C PHE A 246 0.41 -19.63 -6.84
N GLN A 247 -0.91 -19.72 -6.82
CA GLN A 247 -1.63 -20.48 -5.80
C GLN A 247 -1.30 -21.99 -5.87
N ALA A 248 -1.14 -22.52 -7.08
CA ALA A 248 -0.74 -23.90 -7.30
C ALA A 248 0.73 -24.16 -6.92
N ASP A 249 1.62 -23.22 -7.21
CA ASP A 249 3.06 -23.32 -6.91
C ASP A 249 3.40 -23.09 -5.43
N ARG A 250 2.58 -22.26 -4.75
CA ARG A 250 2.80 -21.82 -3.37
C ARG A 250 1.57 -22.03 -2.46
N PRO A 251 0.98 -23.24 -2.43
CA PRO A 251 -0.28 -23.48 -1.69
C PRO A 251 -0.16 -23.23 -0.19
N GLU A 252 1.02 -23.48 0.40
CA GLU A 252 1.27 -23.23 1.81
C GLU A 252 1.34 -21.75 2.15
N THR A 253 1.99 -20.93 1.30
CA THR A 253 2.03 -19.47 1.45
C THR A 253 0.61 -18.90 1.39
N ILE A 254 -0.19 -19.33 0.41
CA ILE A 254 -1.59 -18.91 0.27
C ILE A 254 -2.41 -19.33 1.50
N ALA A 255 -2.24 -20.54 1.99
CA ALA A 255 -2.95 -21.02 3.18
C ALA A 255 -2.59 -20.22 4.44
N ARG A 256 -1.31 -19.87 4.62
CA ARG A 256 -0.85 -19.01 5.72
C ARG A 256 -1.43 -17.60 5.63
N LEU A 257 -1.35 -16.96 4.47
CA LEU A 257 -1.94 -15.64 4.24
C LEU A 257 -3.45 -15.63 4.54
N LYS A 258 -4.19 -16.63 4.06
CA LYS A 258 -5.63 -16.78 4.35
C LYS A 258 -5.91 -16.99 5.84
N SER A 259 -5.05 -17.72 6.55
CA SER A 259 -5.19 -17.91 8.00
C SER A 259 -4.96 -16.62 8.80
N HIS A 260 -4.28 -15.63 8.21
CA HIS A 260 -3.96 -14.35 8.82
C HIS A 260 -4.87 -13.18 8.39
N GLU A 261 -6.00 -13.43 7.71
CA GLU A 261 -6.94 -12.38 7.28
C GLU A 261 -7.41 -11.48 8.43
N GLN A 262 -7.47 -12.01 9.66
CA GLN A 262 -7.87 -11.28 10.87
C GLN A 262 -6.67 -10.88 11.75
N ALA A 263 -5.46 -11.21 11.35
CA ALA A 263 -4.27 -10.83 12.11
C ALA A 263 -4.03 -9.32 12.10
N TYR A 264 -3.46 -8.80 13.17
CA TYR A 264 -2.98 -7.42 13.22
C TYR A 264 -1.68 -7.31 12.43
N TRP A 265 -1.57 -6.24 11.68
CA TRP A 265 -0.43 -5.98 10.80
C TRP A 265 -0.20 -4.49 10.65
N THR A 266 1.06 -4.09 10.52
CA THR A 266 1.43 -2.70 10.25
C THR A 266 2.26 -2.61 8.98
N ASN A 267 2.10 -1.53 8.21
CA ASN A 267 2.61 -1.46 6.84
C ASN A 267 4.14 -1.34 6.73
N ASP A 268 4.84 -1.11 7.84
CA ASP A 268 6.29 -1.27 7.92
C ASP A 268 6.75 -2.74 7.83
N LEU A 269 5.81 -3.68 7.84
CA LEU A 269 6.06 -5.12 7.61
C LEU A 269 5.75 -5.55 6.16
N ILE A 270 5.47 -4.60 5.25
CA ILE A 270 5.26 -4.96 3.84
C ILE A 270 6.54 -5.51 3.21
N TYR A 271 7.71 -5.05 3.63
CA TYR A 271 8.99 -5.57 3.18
C TYR A 271 9.07 -7.09 3.41
N ASP A 272 8.79 -7.56 4.63
CA ASP A 272 8.92 -8.98 5.00
C ASP A 272 8.00 -9.87 4.17
N VAL A 273 6.71 -9.53 4.05
CA VAL A 273 5.78 -10.33 3.25
C VAL A 273 6.11 -10.30 1.76
N MET A 274 6.62 -9.17 1.26
CA MET A 274 7.05 -9.08 -0.14
C MET A 274 8.25 -9.95 -0.43
N ILE A 275 9.23 -10.04 0.47
CA ILE A 275 10.39 -10.93 0.34
C ILE A 275 9.94 -12.39 0.20
N ASP A 276 8.99 -12.85 1.04
CA ASP A 276 8.42 -14.21 0.92
C ASP A 276 7.67 -14.40 -0.40
N VAL A 277 6.78 -13.48 -0.76
CA VAL A 277 5.97 -13.55 -1.98
C VAL A 277 6.87 -13.57 -3.24
N LEU A 278 7.91 -12.74 -3.29
CA LEU A 278 8.90 -12.73 -4.37
C LEU A 278 9.79 -14.01 -4.37
N GLY A 279 9.75 -14.80 -3.31
CA GLY A 279 10.56 -16.00 -3.17
C GLY A 279 12.06 -15.68 -3.05
N ILE A 280 12.39 -14.59 -2.40
CA ILE A 280 13.78 -14.17 -2.18
C ILE A 280 14.30 -14.83 -0.91
N GLU A 281 15.42 -15.50 -1.01
CA GLU A 281 16.06 -16.24 0.06
C GLU A 281 17.51 -15.80 0.27
N GLY A 282 18.05 -16.06 1.46
CA GLY A 282 19.47 -15.88 1.77
C GLY A 282 19.86 -14.43 2.08
N LEU A 283 18.90 -13.61 2.48
CA LEU A 283 19.20 -12.26 3.01
C LEU A 283 19.86 -12.35 4.39
N PRO A 284 20.76 -11.40 4.73
CA PRO A 284 21.43 -11.39 6.02
C PRO A 284 20.48 -11.28 7.22
N HIS A 285 19.38 -10.55 7.03
CA HIS A 285 18.41 -10.26 8.07
C HIS A 285 17.03 -10.70 7.61
N MET A 286 16.61 -11.89 8.01
CA MET A 286 15.27 -12.40 7.78
C MET A 286 14.50 -12.38 9.10
N GLU A 287 13.30 -11.83 9.09
CA GLU A 287 12.44 -11.70 10.27
C GLU A 287 11.11 -12.49 10.08
N PRO A 288 11.13 -13.84 10.10
CA PRO A 288 9.93 -14.63 9.87
C PRO A 288 8.80 -14.36 10.87
N GLN A 289 9.15 -13.88 12.08
CA GLN A 289 8.16 -13.45 13.08
C GLN A 289 7.40 -12.16 12.68
N HIS A 290 7.87 -11.42 11.69
CA HIS A 290 7.23 -10.22 11.14
C HIS A 290 6.61 -10.46 9.76
N ASP A 291 6.82 -11.63 9.17
CA ASP A 291 6.30 -11.99 7.85
C ASP A 291 4.89 -12.57 7.96
N LEU A 292 3.91 -11.85 7.40
CA LEU A 292 2.49 -12.26 7.36
C LEU A 292 2.26 -13.61 6.64
N ALA A 293 3.18 -14.02 5.76
CA ALA A 293 3.15 -15.31 5.08
C ALA A 293 3.85 -16.44 5.87
N SER A 294 4.44 -16.14 7.03
CA SER A 294 5.15 -17.11 7.87
C SER A 294 4.25 -17.79 8.90
N THR A 295 4.58 -19.03 9.26
CA THR A 295 4.00 -19.72 10.42
C THR A 295 4.48 -19.15 11.75
N GLU A 296 5.57 -18.38 11.74
CA GLU A 296 6.18 -17.77 12.93
C GLU A 296 5.64 -16.37 13.21
N TYR A 297 4.71 -15.85 12.37
CA TYR A 297 4.15 -14.51 12.53
C TYR A 297 3.58 -14.28 13.93
N GLU A 298 4.08 -13.25 14.62
CA GLU A 298 3.78 -13.06 16.05
C GLU A 298 3.13 -11.70 16.39
N ILE A 299 2.83 -10.86 15.38
CA ILE A 299 2.21 -9.56 15.63
C ILE A 299 0.75 -9.74 16.03
N THR A 300 0.43 -9.20 17.21
CA THR A 300 -0.91 -9.21 17.82
C THR A 300 -1.34 -7.78 18.12
N LYS A 301 -2.60 -7.58 18.53
CA LYS A 301 -3.10 -6.28 18.98
C LYS A 301 -2.27 -5.70 20.13
N GLU A 302 -1.79 -6.56 21.03
CA GLU A 302 -1.07 -6.19 22.24
C GLU A 302 0.34 -5.67 21.97
N ASN A 303 1.02 -6.20 20.95
CA ASN A 303 2.40 -5.83 20.62
C ASN A 303 2.53 -4.95 19.37
N ALA A 304 1.47 -4.81 18.58
CA ALA A 304 1.47 -3.94 17.40
C ALA A 304 1.52 -2.45 17.77
N MET A 305 2.28 -1.68 17.00
CA MET A 305 2.57 -0.28 17.25
C MET A 305 2.22 0.60 16.05
N THR A 306 2.01 1.89 16.31
CA THR A 306 1.97 2.95 15.29
C THR A 306 2.76 4.17 15.77
N LEU A 307 2.83 5.21 14.93
CA LEU A 307 3.61 6.41 15.15
C LEU A 307 5.07 6.10 15.55
N HIS A 308 5.71 5.23 14.76
CA HIS A 308 7.09 4.76 14.95
C HIS A 308 7.34 4.22 16.36
N GLY A 309 6.45 3.36 16.85
CA GLY A 309 6.58 2.67 18.12
C GLY A 309 6.20 3.50 19.35
N THR A 310 5.49 4.62 19.18
CA THR A 310 5.09 5.48 20.30
C THR A 310 3.67 5.25 20.79
N VAL A 311 2.79 4.63 19.97
CA VAL A 311 1.39 4.34 20.29
C VAL A 311 1.12 2.86 20.05
N ARG A 312 0.52 2.19 21.03
CA ARG A 312 0.14 0.77 20.92
C ARG A 312 -1.26 0.65 20.28
N LEU A 313 -1.44 -0.33 19.41
CA LEU A 313 -2.77 -0.61 18.85
C LEU A 313 -3.76 -1.06 19.93
N ALA A 314 -3.29 -1.67 21.02
CA ALA A 314 -4.12 -2.03 22.17
C ALA A 314 -4.82 -0.82 22.83
N ASP A 315 -4.28 0.39 22.65
CA ASP A 315 -4.86 1.61 23.22
C ASP A 315 -6.07 2.13 22.42
N GLU A 316 -6.38 1.56 21.26
CA GLU A 316 -7.53 1.93 20.43
C GLU A 316 -8.86 1.76 21.17
N ASP A 317 -9.04 0.67 21.91
CA ASP A 317 -10.28 0.40 22.65
C ASP A 317 -10.51 1.41 23.79
N SER A 318 -9.44 1.89 24.41
CA SER A 318 -9.54 2.88 25.50
C SER A 318 -9.89 4.28 24.99
N ALA A 319 -9.59 4.59 23.72
CA ALA A 319 -9.96 5.85 23.08
C ALA A 319 -11.43 5.89 22.63
N ALA A 320 -12.02 4.73 22.31
CA ALA A 320 -13.45 4.63 21.97
C ALA A 320 -14.39 4.81 23.16
N ALA A 321 -13.85 4.77 24.39
CA ALA A 321 -14.60 4.96 25.65
C ALA A 321 -14.60 6.42 26.14
N LYS A 322 -13.97 7.35 25.43
CA LYS A 322 -13.93 8.80 25.69
C LYS A 322 -14.59 9.56 24.55
#